data_5b075453da06712d0c908da3c53ccfab
#
_entry.id   5b075453da06712d0c908da3c53ccfab
#
_cell.length_a   1.000
_cell.length_b   1.000
_cell.length_c   1.000
_cell.angle_alpha   90.00
_cell.angle_beta   90.00
_cell.angle_gamma   90.00
#
_symmetry.space_group_name_H-M   'P 1'
#
loop_
_entity.id
_entity.type
_entity.pdbx_description
1 polymer ?
#
loop_
_entity_poly.entity_id
_entity_poly.type
_entity_poly.pdbx_seq_one_letter_code
_entity_poly.pdbx_strand_id
1 'polypeptide(L)'
;MAAIDLNADLGEGMSEDAELTAQVTSANVACGFHAGDVETMAVTVRRAREHRVAVGAHPSYRDRENFGRSPMNPSPDALQADLEAQLSALAEVAVGAMVEVRYLKPHGALYNRIAIDPEQAEEVARVPPIGSECASCARPSPTAAICRTAGSPRAANRAPC
;
A
#
# COMPACT_ATOMS: atom_id res chain seq x y z
N MET A 1 24.47 10.47 8.66
CA MET A 1 23.41 10.39 9.67
C MET A 1 22.53 9.21 9.32
N ALA A 2 22.12 8.38 10.30
CA ALA A 2 21.10 7.36 10.07
C ALA A 2 19.74 8.06 9.93
N ALA A 3 18.98 7.74 8.88
CA ALA A 3 17.62 8.17 8.71
C ALA A 3 16.69 7.05 9.19
N ILE A 4 15.62 7.40 9.87
CA ILE A 4 14.56 6.49 10.28
C ILE A 4 13.28 6.84 9.51
N ASP A 5 12.55 5.83 9.06
CA ASP A 5 11.22 6.01 8.49
C ASP A 5 10.17 5.94 9.61
N LEU A 6 9.36 7.01 9.74
CA LEU A 6 8.18 7.03 10.59
C LEU A 6 6.97 6.76 9.70
N ASN A 7 6.30 5.64 9.95
CA ASN A 7 5.19 5.15 9.15
C ASN A 7 3.89 5.15 9.95
N ALA A 8 2.78 5.57 9.35
CA ALA A 8 1.45 5.50 9.96
C ALA A 8 0.40 5.02 8.96
N ASP A 9 -0.63 4.36 9.50
CA ASP A 9 -1.85 4.01 8.77
C ASP A 9 -2.77 5.23 8.82
N LEU A 10 -3.22 5.72 7.66
CA LEU A 10 -3.98 6.97 7.50
C LEU A 10 -5.13 6.79 6.51
N GLY A 11 -6.08 7.72 6.52
CA GLY A 11 -7.28 7.62 5.69
C GLY A 11 -8.30 6.63 6.23
N GLU A 12 -8.19 6.31 7.50
CA GLU A 12 -9.11 5.41 8.21
C GLU A 12 -10.30 6.15 8.85
N GLY A 13 -10.37 7.47 8.67
CA GLY A 13 -11.44 8.32 9.21
C GLY A 13 -11.19 8.78 10.64
N MET A 14 -9.94 8.75 11.08
CA MET A 14 -9.56 9.24 12.41
C MET A 14 -9.37 10.75 12.41
N SER A 15 -9.73 11.40 13.51
CA SER A 15 -9.60 12.86 13.68
C SER A 15 -8.15 13.34 13.59
N GLU A 16 -7.22 12.50 14.00
CA GLU A 16 -5.79 12.77 14.10
C GLU A 16 -5.03 12.60 12.77
N ASP A 17 -5.66 12.09 11.71
CA ASP A 17 -5.02 11.83 10.39
C ASP A 17 -4.28 13.07 9.85
N ALA A 18 -4.82 14.26 10.07
CA ALA A 18 -4.20 15.49 9.60
C ALA A 18 -2.90 15.82 10.35
N GLU A 19 -2.90 15.66 11.68
CA GLU A 19 -1.75 15.94 12.52
C GLU A 19 -0.65 14.89 12.34
N LEU A 20 -1.04 13.61 12.23
CA LEU A 20 -0.12 12.51 11.97
C LEU A 20 0.56 12.64 10.61
N THR A 21 -0.16 13.07 9.57
CA THR A 21 0.44 13.29 8.25
C THR A 21 1.62 14.26 8.30
N ALA A 22 1.56 15.27 9.16
CA ALA A 22 2.65 16.26 9.28
C ALA A 22 3.89 15.73 10.00
N GLN A 23 3.79 14.58 10.69
CA GLN A 23 4.84 14.04 11.55
C GLN A 23 5.52 12.80 10.99
N VAL A 24 4.88 12.13 10.00
CA VAL A 24 5.40 10.87 9.42
C VAL A 24 6.19 11.14 8.13
N THR A 25 6.99 10.15 7.74
CA THR A 25 7.74 10.17 6.47
C THR A 25 7.11 9.26 5.42
N SER A 26 6.28 8.32 5.85
CA SER A 26 5.48 7.45 4.97
C SER A 26 4.10 7.18 5.55
N ALA A 27 3.11 7.02 4.68
CA ALA A 27 1.71 6.80 5.01
C ALA A 27 1.13 5.61 4.26
N ASN A 28 0.47 4.70 4.97
CA ASN A 28 -0.30 3.62 4.37
C ASN A 28 -1.75 4.08 4.25
N VAL A 29 -2.21 4.34 3.03
CA VAL A 29 -3.54 4.92 2.79
C VAL A 29 -4.58 3.81 2.69
N ALA A 30 -5.60 3.85 3.55
CA ALA A 30 -6.73 2.93 3.52
C ALA A 30 -7.44 2.96 2.17
N CYS A 31 -7.72 1.77 1.62
CA CYS A 31 -8.23 1.59 0.26
C CYS A 31 -9.74 1.28 0.20
N GLY A 32 -10.50 1.63 1.22
CA GLY A 32 -11.97 1.61 1.22
C GLY A 32 -12.62 0.32 1.72
N PHE A 33 -11.91 -0.81 1.85
CA PHE A 33 -12.53 -2.07 2.24
C PHE A 33 -12.67 -2.23 3.76
N HIS A 34 -11.67 -1.83 4.54
CA HIS A 34 -11.79 -1.81 6.01
C HIS A 34 -12.19 -0.44 6.54
N ALA A 35 -11.72 0.61 5.90
CA ALA A 35 -11.95 1.99 6.30
C ALA A 35 -11.78 2.95 5.11
N GLY A 36 -12.15 4.19 5.30
CA GLY A 36 -12.06 5.24 4.29
C GLY A 36 -13.05 5.07 3.13
N ASP A 37 -12.96 5.96 2.19
CA ASP A 37 -13.67 6.00 0.92
C ASP A 37 -12.85 6.84 -0.08
N VAL A 38 -13.35 7.03 -1.28
CA VAL A 38 -12.64 7.80 -2.34
C VAL A 38 -12.34 9.24 -1.90
N GLU A 39 -13.25 9.88 -1.17
CA GLU A 39 -13.07 11.24 -0.70
C GLU A 39 -11.99 11.31 0.38
N THR A 40 -12.03 10.41 1.35
CA THR A 40 -11.02 10.29 2.41
C THR A 40 -9.64 9.98 1.82
N MET A 41 -9.55 9.03 0.86
CA MET A 41 -8.32 8.76 0.11
C MET A 41 -7.76 10.03 -0.55
N ALA A 42 -8.63 10.79 -1.25
CA ALA A 42 -8.22 12.00 -1.95
C ALA A 42 -7.70 13.09 -1.00
N VAL A 43 -8.32 13.25 0.15
CA VAL A 43 -7.86 14.18 1.20
C VAL A 43 -6.51 13.74 1.74
N THR A 44 -6.37 12.46 2.09
CA THR A 44 -5.14 11.90 2.68
C THR A 44 -3.96 11.98 1.70
N VAL A 45 -4.16 11.61 0.44
CA VAL A 45 -3.12 11.67 -0.60
C VAL A 45 -2.68 13.12 -0.87
N ARG A 46 -3.60 14.09 -0.92
CA ARG A 46 -3.25 15.51 -1.07
C ARG A 46 -2.40 16.01 0.11
N ARG A 47 -2.81 15.69 1.35
CA ARG A 47 -2.04 16.05 2.55
C ARG A 47 -0.64 15.42 2.53
N ALA A 48 -0.53 14.13 2.18
CA ALA A 48 0.74 13.46 2.05
C ALA A 48 1.66 14.18 1.05
N ARG A 49 1.12 14.63 -0.10
CA ARG A 49 1.87 15.44 -1.06
C ARG A 49 2.36 16.77 -0.48
N GLU A 50 1.49 17.50 0.21
CA GLU A 50 1.82 18.80 0.83
C GLU A 50 2.97 18.67 1.82
N HIS A 51 2.97 17.59 2.60
CA HIS A 51 4.01 17.28 3.59
C HIS A 51 5.18 16.45 3.06
N ARG A 52 5.19 16.09 1.75
CA ARG A 52 6.23 15.24 1.11
C ARG A 52 6.34 13.86 1.74
N VAL A 53 5.25 13.32 2.22
CA VAL A 53 5.13 11.98 2.79
C VAL A 53 5.03 10.96 1.67
N ALA A 54 5.78 9.87 1.75
CA ALA A 54 5.69 8.77 0.79
C ALA A 54 4.36 8.04 0.98
N VAL A 55 3.65 7.75 -0.12
CA VAL A 55 2.35 7.07 -0.08
C VAL A 55 2.50 5.60 -0.42
N GLY A 56 1.91 4.75 0.40
CA GLY A 56 1.71 3.33 0.18
C GLY A 56 0.23 2.95 0.20
N ALA A 57 -0.11 1.85 -0.44
CA ALA A 57 -1.45 1.28 -0.39
C ALA A 57 -1.64 0.44 0.89
N HIS A 58 -2.81 0.55 1.50
CA HIS A 58 -3.18 -0.20 2.71
C HIS A 58 -4.43 -1.06 2.47
N PRO A 59 -4.33 -2.10 1.59
CA PRO A 59 -5.45 -2.97 1.30
C PRO A 59 -5.72 -3.96 2.42
N SER A 60 -6.97 -4.40 2.50
CA SER A 60 -7.46 -5.34 3.50
C SER A 60 -8.40 -6.37 2.89
N TYR A 61 -8.83 -7.32 3.70
CA TYR A 61 -10.05 -8.07 3.41
C TYR A 61 -11.27 -7.14 3.36
N ARG A 62 -12.32 -7.58 2.65
CA ARG A 62 -13.61 -6.89 2.57
C ARG A 62 -14.40 -7.10 3.86
N ASP A 63 -13.98 -6.43 4.92
CA ASP A 63 -14.52 -6.59 6.28
C ASP A 63 -14.63 -5.23 7.00
N ARG A 64 -15.46 -4.36 6.44
CA ARG A 64 -15.63 -3.01 7.01
C ARG A 64 -16.24 -3.01 8.40
N GLU A 65 -17.12 -3.97 8.68
CA GLU A 65 -17.81 -4.07 9.96
C GLU A 65 -16.85 -4.36 11.13
N ASN A 66 -15.78 -5.13 10.86
CA ASN A 66 -14.78 -5.47 11.87
C ASN A 66 -13.43 -4.79 11.56
N PHE A 67 -13.45 -3.72 10.77
CA PHE A 67 -12.26 -2.95 10.46
C PHE A 67 -11.13 -3.81 9.83
N GLY A 68 -11.47 -4.78 8.97
CA GLY A 68 -10.51 -5.66 8.32
C GLY A 68 -9.76 -6.62 9.25
N ARG A 69 -10.25 -6.83 10.46
CA ARG A 69 -9.55 -7.63 11.50
C ARG A 69 -10.07 -9.04 11.67
N SER A 70 -11.19 -9.39 11.03
CA SER A 70 -11.70 -10.76 11.04
C SER A 70 -10.88 -11.66 10.13
N PRO A 71 -10.48 -12.84 10.59
CA PRO A 71 -9.83 -13.83 9.74
C PRO A 71 -10.79 -14.26 8.61
N MET A 72 -10.29 -14.18 7.37
CA MET A 72 -11.02 -14.59 6.18
C MET A 72 -10.17 -15.56 5.36
N ASN A 73 -10.85 -16.38 4.55
CA ASN A 73 -10.19 -17.31 3.66
C ASN A 73 -10.83 -17.24 2.26
N PRO A 74 -10.68 -16.11 1.55
CA PRO A 74 -11.16 -15.99 0.18
C PRO A 74 -10.42 -16.95 -0.74
N SER A 75 -11.04 -17.30 -1.88
CA SER A 75 -10.28 -17.98 -2.94
C SER A 75 -9.18 -17.06 -3.49
N PRO A 76 -8.12 -17.61 -4.09
CA PRO A 76 -7.06 -16.81 -4.73
C PRO A 76 -7.61 -15.76 -5.70
N ASP A 77 -8.52 -16.17 -6.58
CA ASP A 77 -9.13 -15.25 -7.57
C ASP A 77 -9.94 -14.12 -6.89
N ALA A 78 -10.67 -14.45 -5.82
CA ALA A 78 -11.44 -13.44 -5.08
C ALA A 78 -10.51 -12.45 -4.34
N LEU A 79 -9.44 -12.95 -3.73
CA LEU A 79 -8.45 -12.09 -3.08
C LEU A 79 -7.76 -11.18 -4.10
N GLN A 80 -7.36 -11.72 -5.24
CA GLN A 80 -6.74 -10.95 -6.32
C GLN A 80 -7.68 -9.84 -6.82
N ALA A 81 -8.94 -10.16 -7.11
CA ALA A 81 -9.93 -9.18 -7.54
C ALA A 81 -10.17 -8.07 -6.48
N ASP A 82 -10.21 -8.44 -5.20
CA ASP A 82 -10.37 -7.49 -4.10
C ASP A 82 -9.15 -6.58 -3.93
N LEU A 83 -7.95 -7.10 -4.12
CA LEU A 83 -6.71 -6.31 -4.10
C LEU A 83 -6.67 -5.35 -5.29
N GLU A 84 -6.93 -5.84 -6.50
CA GLU A 84 -6.94 -5.02 -7.71
C GLU A 84 -7.96 -3.88 -7.64
N ALA A 85 -9.15 -4.12 -7.11
CA ALA A 85 -10.17 -3.09 -6.93
C ALA A 85 -9.70 -1.97 -5.97
N GLN A 86 -9.10 -2.34 -4.84
CA GLN A 86 -8.58 -1.39 -3.85
C GLN A 86 -7.42 -0.57 -4.40
N LEU A 87 -6.50 -1.22 -5.08
CA LEU A 87 -5.32 -0.57 -5.65
C LEU A 87 -5.65 0.33 -6.82
N SER A 88 -6.60 -0.07 -7.66
CA SER A 88 -7.10 0.78 -8.76
C SER A 88 -7.76 2.04 -8.23
N ALA A 89 -8.59 1.94 -7.19
CA ALA A 89 -9.22 3.11 -6.58
C ALA A 89 -8.19 4.10 -6.02
N LEU A 90 -7.16 3.62 -5.32
CA LEU A 90 -6.09 4.47 -4.82
C LEU A 90 -5.24 5.05 -5.97
N ALA A 91 -4.96 4.26 -7.01
CA ALA A 91 -4.19 4.71 -8.16
C ALA A 91 -4.88 5.88 -8.90
N GLU A 92 -6.19 5.81 -9.12
CA GLU A 92 -6.97 6.89 -9.73
C GLU A 92 -6.88 8.18 -8.92
N VAL A 93 -7.02 8.08 -7.61
CA VAL A 93 -6.88 9.23 -6.69
C VAL A 93 -5.45 9.79 -6.73
N ALA A 94 -4.45 8.93 -6.69
CA ALA A 94 -3.04 9.31 -6.68
C ALA A 94 -2.63 10.01 -7.98
N VAL A 95 -3.09 9.51 -9.14
CA VAL A 95 -2.90 10.17 -10.45
C VAL A 95 -3.50 11.56 -10.45
N GLY A 96 -4.74 11.73 -9.98
CA GLY A 96 -5.39 13.03 -9.87
C GLY A 96 -4.65 14.01 -8.95
N ALA A 97 -3.98 13.51 -7.94
CA ALA A 97 -3.15 14.29 -7.03
C ALA A 97 -1.68 14.45 -7.48
N MET A 98 -1.26 13.82 -8.57
CA MET A 98 0.15 13.75 -9.04
C MET A 98 1.08 13.17 -7.95
N VAL A 99 0.66 12.09 -7.32
CA VAL A 99 1.39 11.36 -6.29
C VAL A 99 1.69 9.95 -6.79
N GLU A 100 2.89 9.46 -6.51
CA GLU A 100 3.28 8.08 -6.78
C GLU A 100 2.95 7.21 -5.56
N VAL A 101 2.28 6.07 -5.78
CA VAL A 101 2.11 5.04 -4.74
C VAL A 101 3.30 4.09 -4.81
N ARG A 102 4.12 4.07 -3.77
CA ARG A 102 5.47 3.49 -3.80
C ARG A 102 5.57 2.08 -3.25
N TYR A 103 4.63 1.68 -2.41
CA TYR A 103 4.67 0.37 -1.74
C TYR A 103 3.26 -0.06 -1.35
N LEU A 104 3.16 -1.31 -0.91
CA LEU A 104 1.94 -1.89 -0.39
C LEU A 104 2.23 -2.49 0.99
N LYS A 105 1.35 -2.19 1.95
CA LYS A 105 1.33 -2.79 3.29
C LYS A 105 -0.09 -3.28 3.57
N PRO A 106 -0.35 -4.59 3.61
CA PRO A 106 -1.68 -5.10 3.95
C PRO A 106 -2.11 -4.66 5.36
N HIS A 107 -3.42 -4.53 5.56
CA HIS A 107 -4.01 -4.20 6.85
C HIS A 107 -4.53 -5.44 7.59
N GLY A 108 -4.51 -5.37 8.92
CA GLY A 108 -5.28 -6.21 9.83
C GLY A 108 -5.08 -7.72 9.64
N ALA A 109 -6.18 -8.45 9.46
CA ALA A 109 -6.14 -9.91 9.34
C ALA A 109 -5.40 -10.38 8.09
N LEU A 110 -5.44 -9.64 6.99
CA LEU A 110 -4.68 -9.96 5.77
C LEU A 110 -3.17 -9.89 6.04
N TYR A 111 -2.69 -8.86 6.73
CA TYR A 111 -1.28 -8.75 7.12
C TYR A 111 -0.80 -9.94 7.95
N ASN A 112 -1.59 -10.34 8.95
CA ASN A 112 -1.26 -11.49 9.79
C ASN A 112 -1.31 -12.80 9.01
N ARG A 113 -2.27 -12.92 8.09
CA ARG A 113 -2.46 -14.15 7.31
C ARG A 113 -1.29 -14.40 6.35
N ILE A 114 -0.83 -13.42 5.62
CA ILE A 114 0.30 -13.58 4.68
C ILE A 114 1.62 -13.96 5.36
N ALA A 115 1.74 -13.74 6.68
CA ALA A 115 2.93 -14.16 7.42
C ALA A 115 3.01 -15.69 7.62
N ILE A 116 1.89 -16.40 7.50
CA ILE A 116 1.78 -17.84 7.77
C ILE A 116 1.16 -18.65 6.63
N ASP A 117 0.62 -17.98 5.62
CA ASP A 117 -0.06 -18.58 4.48
C ASP A 117 0.66 -18.20 3.19
N PRO A 118 1.48 -19.10 2.61
CA PRO A 118 2.24 -18.81 1.39
C PRO A 118 1.36 -18.52 0.17
N GLU A 119 0.17 -19.15 0.06
CA GLU A 119 -0.73 -18.96 -1.05
C GLU A 119 -1.26 -17.52 -1.08
N GLN A 120 -1.77 -17.03 0.04
CA GLN A 120 -2.24 -15.65 0.14
C GLN A 120 -1.10 -14.63 0.05
N ALA A 121 0.09 -14.97 0.56
CA ALA A 121 1.28 -14.14 0.38
C ALA A 121 1.68 -13.99 -1.10
N GLU A 122 1.56 -15.07 -1.87
CA GLU A 122 1.81 -15.05 -3.31
C GLU A 122 0.79 -14.16 -4.05
N GLU A 123 -0.49 -14.22 -3.69
CA GLU A 123 -1.52 -13.36 -4.30
C GLU A 123 -1.23 -11.87 -4.03
N VAL A 124 -0.87 -11.51 -2.82
CA VAL A 124 -0.47 -10.14 -2.50
C VAL A 124 0.78 -9.71 -3.28
N ALA A 125 1.74 -10.62 -3.47
CA ALA A 125 2.97 -10.35 -4.22
C ALA A 125 2.76 -10.25 -5.75
N ARG A 126 1.69 -10.82 -6.28
CA ARG A 126 1.34 -10.76 -7.72
C ARG A 126 0.75 -9.41 -8.14
N VAL A 127 0.28 -8.63 -7.20
CA VAL A 127 -0.31 -7.32 -7.52
C VAL A 127 0.76 -6.43 -8.15
N PRO A 128 0.50 -5.87 -9.35
CA PRO A 128 1.47 -5.03 -10.03
C PRO A 128 1.75 -3.75 -9.24
N PRO A 129 2.97 -3.19 -9.32
CA PRO A 129 3.28 -1.91 -8.72
C PRO A 129 2.32 -0.83 -9.25
N ILE A 130 1.73 -0.06 -8.35
CA ILE A 130 0.81 1.02 -8.68
C ILE A 130 1.62 2.15 -9.35
N GLY A 131 1.22 2.54 -10.56
CA GLY A 131 1.84 3.68 -11.26
C GLY A 131 3.00 3.33 -12.20
N SER A 132 3.34 2.08 -12.41
CA SER A 132 4.28 1.69 -13.44
C SER A 132 3.57 1.41 -14.77
N GLU A 133 3.19 2.43 -15.51
CA GLU A 133 3.07 2.30 -16.95
C GLU A 133 4.48 2.17 -17.55
N CYS A 134 5.07 1.02 -17.39
CA CYS A 134 6.16 0.61 -18.26
C CYS A 134 5.80 -0.74 -18.86
N ALA A 135 5.15 -0.69 -20.01
CA ALA A 135 4.73 -1.85 -20.81
C ALA A 135 5.90 -2.69 -21.37
N SER A 136 7.10 -2.57 -20.82
CA SER A 136 8.26 -3.27 -21.36
C SER A 136 9.29 -3.84 -20.37
N CYS A 137 9.02 -3.82 -19.06
CA CYS A 137 9.94 -4.43 -18.09
C CYS A 137 9.37 -5.73 -17.54
N ALA A 138 9.97 -6.83 -17.99
CA ALA A 138 9.68 -8.19 -17.58
C ALA A 138 9.69 -8.38 -16.06
N ARG A 139 8.74 -9.17 -15.59
CA ARG A 139 8.51 -9.76 -14.27
C ARG A 139 9.69 -9.75 -13.30
N PRO A 140 9.60 -9.12 -12.13
CA PRO A 140 10.46 -9.47 -11.01
C PRO A 140 9.98 -10.79 -10.36
N SER A 141 10.94 -11.58 -9.88
CA SER A 141 10.75 -12.81 -9.12
C SER A 141 9.87 -12.60 -7.88
N PRO A 142 9.00 -13.54 -7.51
CA PRO A 142 7.95 -13.36 -6.50
C PRO A 142 8.43 -13.10 -5.06
N THR A 143 9.70 -13.19 -4.77
CA THR A 143 10.25 -13.04 -3.41
C THR A 143 10.65 -11.61 -3.04
N ALA A 144 10.52 -10.63 -3.93
CA ALA A 144 11.07 -9.29 -3.74
C ALA A 144 10.09 -8.23 -3.20
N ALA A 145 8.79 -8.52 -3.19
CA ALA A 145 7.76 -7.50 -2.89
C ALA A 145 7.41 -7.37 -1.39
N ILE A 146 7.69 -8.38 -0.58
CA ILE A 146 7.25 -8.42 0.83
C ILE A 146 8.30 -7.87 1.81
N CYS A 147 9.55 -7.66 1.38
CA CYS A 147 10.64 -7.31 2.29
C CYS A 147 11.38 -6.03 1.90
N ARG A 148 10.68 -4.91 1.78
CA ARG A 148 11.33 -3.59 1.72
C ARG A 148 10.83 -2.61 2.78
N THR A 149 10.67 -3.10 3.99
CA THR A 149 10.49 -2.28 5.18
C THR A 149 11.64 -2.47 6.18
N ALA A 150 12.87 -2.62 5.72
CA ALA A 150 14.02 -2.51 6.61
C ALA A 150 15.22 -2.08 5.77
N GLY A 151 15.69 -0.89 6.07
CA GLY A 151 16.72 -0.17 5.39
C GLY A 151 17.98 -0.94 5.07
N SER A 152 18.54 -0.64 3.93
CA SER A 152 19.97 -0.33 3.82
C SER A 152 20.24 0.32 2.45
N PRO A 153 21.04 1.38 2.40
CA PRO A 153 21.48 1.95 1.15
C PRO A 153 22.72 1.19 0.67
N ARG A 154 22.68 0.58 -0.48
CA ARG A 154 23.90 0.24 -1.22
C ARG A 154 23.74 0.40 -2.71
N ALA A 155 24.48 1.45 -3.14
CA ALA A 155 25.37 1.49 -4.27
C ALA A 155 24.79 1.22 -5.65
N ALA A 156 24.80 2.31 -6.38
CA ALA A 156 24.86 2.35 -7.83
C ALA A 156 25.82 1.30 -8.40
N ASN A 157 25.36 0.54 -9.39
CA ASN A 157 26.24 0.20 -10.49
C ASN A 157 25.48 0.29 -11.80
N ARG A 158 25.92 1.21 -12.60
CA ARG A 158 25.49 1.40 -13.99
C ARG A 158 26.07 0.28 -14.85
N ALA A 159 25.28 -0.22 -15.74
CA ALA A 159 25.76 -0.64 -17.05
C ALA A 159 24.66 -0.40 -18.08
N PRO A 160 25.03 0.00 -19.28
CA PRO A 160 24.13 0.56 -20.28
C PRO A 160 23.60 -0.51 -21.24
N CYS A 161 22.42 -0.29 -21.73
CA CYS A 161 22.05 -0.43 -23.13
C CYS A 161 20.79 0.38 -23.38
#